data_096d70fdba745dd5ac6b1f286a74fe0a
#
_entry.id   096d70fdba745dd5ac6b1f286a74fe0a
#
_cell.length_a   1.000
_cell.length_b   1.000
_cell.length_c   1.000
_cell.angle_alpha   90.00
_cell.angle_beta   90.00
_cell.angle_gamma   90.00
#
_symmetry.space_group_name_H-M   'P 1'
#
loop_
_entity.id
_entity.type
_entity.pdbx_description
1 polymer ?
#
loop_
_entity_poly.entity_id
_entity_poly.type
_entity_poly.pdbx_seq_one_letter_code
_entity_poly.pdbx_strand_id
1 'polypeptide(L)'
;GIRRYVHLATGNYNGKTARIYTDCGIFTCNDEYGDDASRFFNLISGYSDPPIWNKFIVAPLNLREKIMELIDEEIDCAKRGEDAYIIAKMNSLLDKRVIAKLYEASANGVKIDLIVRGICTLRPGIAGVSDHITVRSIVGRFLEHHRLFYFRNGGNEKLFLSSADWMPRNLNERVELMIPIEDKRHKSRIKGILDLYLVDTLKTHIMRADGSYYKASNVEGPLSAQEELMEAANTQDNKEQMTVIERFKPMFKMKE
;
A
#
# COMPACT_ATOMS: atom_id res chain seq x y z
N GLY A 1 -13.57 -28.64 -12.10
CA GLY A 1 -13.56 -27.35 -12.80
C GLY A 1 -12.15 -26.80 -12.92
N ILE A 2 -11.95 -25.79 -13.76
CA ILE A 2 -10.67 -25.06 -13.89
C ILE A 2 -10.49 -24.21 -12.64
N ARG A 3 -9.34 -24.32 -11.98
CA ARG A 3 -8.96 -23.46 -10.86
C ARG A 3 -7.89 -22.48 -11.32
N ARG A 4 -8.13 -21.18 -11.12
CA ARG A 4 -7.20 -20.11 -11.49
C ARG A 4 -6.34 -19.72 -10.29
N TYR A 5 -5.05 -19.54 -10.52
CA TYR A 5 -4.10 -19.02 -9.55
C TYR A 5 -3.61 -17.69 -10.05
N VAL A 6 -3.74 -16.66 -9.23
CA VAL A 6 -3.39 -15.28 -9.58
C VAL A 6 -2.31 -14.79 -8.65
N HIS A 7 -1.28 -14.17 -9.23
CA HIS A 7 -0.28 -13.42 -8.50
C HIS A 7 -0.42 -11.93 -8.82
N LEU A 8 -0.55 -11.10 -7.79
CA LEU A 8 -0.68 -9.66 -7.87
C LEU A 8 0.38 -9.02 -6.99
N ALA A 9 1.09 -8.01 -7.50
CA ALA A 9 2.16 -7.38 -6.77
C ALA A 9 2.30 -5.89 -7.13
N THR A 10 2.92 -5.13 -6.23
CA THR A 10 3.27 -3.72 -6.45
C THR A 10 4.52 -3.58 -7.31
N GLY A 11 5.32 -4.62 -7.44
CA GLY A 11 6.65 -4.59 -8.01
C GLY A 11 6.74 -4.94 -9.48
N ASN A 12 7.87 -4.54 -10.06
CA ASN A 12 8.28 -4.95 -11.39
C ASN A 12 9.26 -6.13 -11.30
N TYR A 13 8.97 -7.23 -11.99
CA TYR A 13 9.87 -8.39 -12.06
C TYR A 13 11.01 -8.13 -13.04
N ASN A 14 11.94 -7.27 -12.63
CA ASN A 14 13.15 -6.95 -13.38
C ASN A 14 14.37 -7.32 -12.53
N GLY A 15 15.29 -8.12 -13.07
CA GLY A 15 16.45 -8.64 -12.34
C GLY A 15 17.41 -7.56 -11.79
N LYS A 16 17.38 -6.34 -12.29
CA LYS A 16 18.17 -5.22 -11.75
C LYS A 16 17.46 -4.59 -10.55
N THR A 17 16.17 -4.29 -10.70
CA THR A 17 15.39 -3.58 -9.66
C THR A 17 15.04 -4.49 -8.48
N ALA A 18 14.82 -5.79 -8.72
CA ALA A 18 14.52 -6.77 -7.67
C ALA A 18 15.60 -6.91 -6.58
N ARG A 19 16.82 -6.45 -6.84
CA ARG A 19 17.93 -6.48 -5.87
C ARG A 19 17.87 -5.38 -4.81
N ILE A 20 17.14 -4.30 -5.09
CA ILE A 20 17.11 -3.09 -4.25
C ILE A 20 15.71 -2.66 -3.85
N TYR A 21 14.69 -3.09 -4.59
CA TYR A 21 13.30 -2.73 -4.32
C TYR A 21 12.69 -3.69 -3.30
N THR A 22 11.90 -3.13 -2.38
CA THR A 22 10.99 -3.90 -1.54
C THR A 22 9.58 -3.74 -2.07
N ASP A 23 8.90 -4.86 -2.28
CA ASP A 23 7.55 -4.90 -2.82
C ASP A 23 6.66 -5.82 -2.00
N CYS A 24 5.34 -5.65 -2.16
CA CYS A 24 4.34 -6.54 -1.60
C CYS A 24 3.64 -7.29 -2.73
N GLY A 25 3.44 -8.60 -2.54
CA GLY A 25 2.68 -9.43 -3.46
C GLY A 25 1.74 -10.37 -2.73
N ILE A 26 0.68 -10.78 -3.42
CA ILE A 26 -0.29 -11.75 -2.95
C ILE A 26 -0.49 -12.85 -3.98
N PHE A 27 -0.57 -14.10 -3.53
CA PHE A 27 -1.06 -15.23 -4.30
C PHE A 27 -2.47 -15.56 -3.86
N THR A 28 -3.38 -15.74 -4.80
CA THR A 28 -4.77 -16.09 -4.51
C THR A 28 -5.34 -17.07 -5.54
N CYS A 29 -6.28 -17.89 -5.12
CA CYS A 29 -7.10 -18.71 -5.99
C CYS A 29 -8.60 -18.42 -5.78
N ASN A 30 -8.92 -17.27 -5.22
CA ASN A 30 -10.29 -16.79 -5.11
C ASN A 30 -10.86 -16.55 -6.52
N ASP A 31 -12.09 -17.04 -6.77
CA ASP A 31 -12.70 -17.03 -8.09
C ASP A 31 -12.93 -15.62 -8.64
N GLU A 32 -13.32 -14.65 -7.79
CA GLU A 32 -13.53 -13.24 -8.20
C GLU A 32 -12.25 -12.60 -8.73
N TYR A 33 -11.10 -12.84 -8.05
CA TYR A 33 -9.79 -12.38 -8.53
C TYR A 33 -9.36 -13.10 -9.80
N GLY A 34 -9.68 -14.39 -9.91
CA GLY A 34 -9.41 -15.22 -11.09
C GLY A 34 -10.18 -14.75 -12.32
N ASP A 35 -11.46 -14.41 -12.14
CA ASP A 35 -12.32 -13.87 -13.19
C ASP A 35 -11.84 -12.48 -13.63
N ASP A 36 -11.56 -11.60 -12.67
CA ASP A 36 -11.05 -10.26 -12.97
C ASP A 36 -9.70 -10.30 -13.69
N ALA A 37 -8.79 -11.19 -13.27
CA ALA A 37 -7.51 -11.37 -13.97
C ALA A 37 -7.70 -11.83 -15.41
N SER A 38 -8.62 -12.77 -15.67
CA SER A 38 -8.94 -13.21 -17.03
C SER A 38 -9.52 -12.09 -17.88
N ARG A 39 -10.44 -11.31 -17.32
CA ARG A 39 -11.03 -10.13 -17.98
C ARG A 39 -9.98 -9.05 -18.24
N PHE A 40 -9.07 -8.85 -17.28
CA PHE A 40 -7.98 -7.88 -17.41
C PHE A 40 -7.05 -8.22 -18.58
N PHE A 41 -6.63 -9.48 -18.69
CA PHE A 41 -5.81 -9.92 -19.83
C PHE A 41 -6.54 -9.81 -21.16
N ASN A 42 -7.84 -10.10 -21.22
CA ASN A 42 -8.65 -9.89 -22.42
C ASN A 42 -8.73 -8.42 -22.79
N LEU A 43 -8.90 -7.53 -21.82
CA LEU A 43 -8.93 -6.08 -22.06
C LEU A 43 -7.61 -5.57 -22.64
N ILE A 44 -6.46 -5.87 -22.01
CA ILE A 44 -5.15 -5.36 -22.45
C ILE A 44 -4.67 -5.97 -23.76
N SER A 45 -5.19 -7.14 -24.14
CA SER A 45 -4.94 -7.76 -25.45
C SER A 45 -5.92 -7.32 -26.53
N GLY A 46 -6.86 -6.43 -26.23
CA GLY A 46 -7.81 -5.86 -27.19
C GLY A 46 -8.97 -6.78 -27.57
N TYR A 47 -9.23 -7.84 -26.80
CA TYR A 47 -10.30 -8.81 -27.07
C TYR A 47 -11.67 -8.41 -26.50
N SER A 48 -11.76 -7.43 -25.62
CA SER A 48 -13.01 -7.03 -24.99
C SER A 48 -13.04 -5.55 -24.65
N ASP A 49 -14.26 -5.02 -24.55
CA ASP A 49 -14.52 -3.74 -23.90
C ASP A 49 -14.23 -3.81 -22.40
N PRO A 50 -14.07 -2.65 -21.71
CA PRO A 50 -13.86 -2.62 -20.27
C PRO A 50 -14.98 -3.37 -19.52
N PRO A 51 -14.64 -4.43 -18.74
CA PRO A 51 -15.64 -5.21 -18.04
C PRO A 51 -16.07 -4.51 -16.74
N ILE A 52 -17.15 -5.03 -16.14
CA ILE A 52 -17.46 -4.77 -14.73
C ILE A 52 -16.50 -5.62 -13.87
N TRP A 53 -15.78 -4.98 -12.99
CA TRP A 53 -14.81 -5.61 -12.09
C TRP A 53 -15.48 -6.08 -10.78
N ASN A 54 -15.04 -7.22 -10.26
CA ASN A 54 -15.46 -7.71 -8.94
C ASN A 54 -14.59 -7.09 -7.84
N LYS A 55 -13.26 -7.13 -8.03
CA LYS A 55 -12.24 -6.71 -7.05
C LYS A 55 -11.24 -5.73 -7.64
N PHE A 56 -10.94 -5.82 -8.94
CA PHE A 56 -9.92 -4.98 -9.56
C PHE A 56 -10.40 -3.54 -9.73
N ILE A 57 -9.52 -2.63 -9.41
CA ILE A 57 -9.68 -1.20 -9.65
C ILE A 57 -8.54 -0.82 -10.58
N VAL A 58 -8.86 -0.33 -11.77
CA VAL A 58 -7.93 -0.26 -12.90
C VAL A 58 -7.71 1.19 -13.35
N ALA A 59 -6.46 1.60 -13.51
CA ALA A 59 -6.12 2.80 -14.26
C ALA A 59 -5.90 2.45 -15.75
N PRO A 60 -6.29 3.35 -16.69
CA PRO A 60 -6.86 4.69 -16.48
C PRO A 60 -8.39 4.72 -16.35
N LEU A 61 -9.04 3.60 -16.07
CA LEU A 61 -10.50 3.47 -16.13
C LEU A 61 -11.22 4.10 -14.93
N ASN A 62 -10.97 3.59 -13.72
CA ASN A 62 -11.72 3.98 -12.51
C ASN A 62 -10.86 4.13 -11.24
N LEU A 63 -9.53 3.99 -11.33
CA LEU A 63 -8.67 3.95 -10.13
C LEU A 63 -8.67 5.31 -9.41
N ARG A 64 -8.57 6.43 -10.13
CA ARG A 64 -8.63 7.75 -9.50
C ARG A 64 -9.97 8.00 -8.83
N GLU A 65 -11.05 7.72 -9.52
CA GLU A 65 -12.41 7.91 -9.03
C GLU A 65 -12.62 7.11 -7.74
N LYS A 66 -12.12 5.88 -7.72
CA LYS A 66 -12.20 5.04 -6.51
C LYS A 66 -11.37 5.59 -5.33
N ILE A 67 -10.19 6.14 -5.58
CA ILE A 67 -9.41 6.84 -4.54
C ILE A 67 -10.21 8.03 -4.00
N MET A 68 -10.83 8.81 -4.87
CA MET A 68 -11.65 9.96 -4.47
C MET A 68 -12.86 9.53 -3.62
N GLU A 69 -13.57 8.48 -4.02
CA GLU A 69 -14.67 7.89 -3.25
C GLU A 69 -14.24 7.42 -1.86
N LEU A 70 -13.09 6.73 -1.75
CA LEU A 70 -12.57 6.26 -0.47
C LEU A 70 -12.21 7.42 0.47
N ILE A 71 -11.71 8.53 -0.07
CA ILE A 71 -11.45 9.73 0.72
C ILE A 71 -12.78 10.40 1.13
N ASP A 72 -13.79 10.43 0.25
CA ASP A 72 -15.12 10.95 0.58
C ASP A 72 -15.80 10.13 1.69
N GLU A 73 -15.68 8.80 1.70
CA GLU A 73 -16.15 7.95 2.79
C GLU A 73 -15.53 8.33 4.15
N GLU A 74 -14.22 8.66 4.19
CA GLU A 74 -13.58 9.14 5.43
C GLU A 74 -14.08 10.53 5.84
N ILE A 75 -14.31 11.42 4.88
CA ILE A 75 -14.93 12.74 5.15
C ILE A 75 -16.32 12.56 5.78
N ASP A 76 -17.11 11.66 5.24
CA ASP A 76 -18.45 11.37 5.76
C ASP A 76 -18.40 10.73 7.15
N CYS A 77 -17.44 9.85 7.43
CA CYS A 77 -17.18 9.32 8.78
C CYS A 77 -16.85 10.46 9.75
N ALA A 78 -15.92 11.35 9.40
CA ALA A 78 -15.55 12.50 10.23
C ALA A 78 -16.74 13.43 10.51
N LYS A 79 -17.56 13.73 9.49
CA LYS A 79 -18.78 14.54 9.66
C LYS A 79 -19.81 13.92 10.60
N ARG A 80 -19.85 12.58 10.68
CA ARG A 80 -20.71 11.85 11.63
C ARG A 80 -20.09 11.72 13.03
N GLY A 81 -18.85 12.22 13.24
CA GLY A 81 -18.11 12.07 14.50
C GLY A 81 -17.55 10.67 14.71
N GLU A 82 -17.45 9.88 13.65
CA GLU A 82 -16.85 8.56 13.64
C GLU A 82 -15.34 8.64 13.46
N ASP A 83 -14.62 7.55 13.76
CA ASP A 83 -13.17 7.45 13.62
C ASP A 83 -12.76 7.43 12.14
N ALA A 84 -12.10 8.50 11.68
CA ALA A 84 -11.71 8.74 10.32
C ALA A 84 -10.18 8.90 10.21
N TYR A 85 -9.52 8.04 9.43
CA TYR A 85 -8.07 8.03 9.32
C TYR A 85 -7.58 7.43 8.00
N ILE A 86 -6.68 8.12 7.33
CA ILE A 86 -6.03 7.67 6.10
C ILE A 86 -4.53 7.46 6.35
N ILE A 87 -4.00 6.30 5.96
CA ILE A 87 -2.56 6.09 5.80
C ILE A 87 -2.31 5.72 4.34
N ALA A 88 -1.52 6.52 3.64
CA ALA A 88 -1.19 6.24 2.25
C ALA A 88 0.32 6.23 2.04
N LYS A 89 0.85 5.04 1.65
CA LYS A 89 2.25 4.85 1.30
C LYS A 89 2.40 4.71 -0.20
N MET A 90 3.28 5.52 -0.78
CA MET A 90 3.56 5.56 -2.22
C MET A 90 4.95 6.11 -2.49
N ASN A 91 5.40 6.07 -3.76
CA ASN A 91 6.66 6.70 -4.12
C ASN A 91 6.50 8.18 -4.44
N SER A 92 5.38 8.58 -5.07
CA SER A 92 5.17 9.98 -5.46
C SER A 92 3.69 10.40 -5.38
N LEU A 93 3.47 11.66 -4.97
CA LEU A 93 2.15 12.29 -4.85
C LEU A 93 2.11 13.61 -5.60
N LEU A 94 1.48 13.62 -6.80
CA LEU A 94 1.44 14.78 -7.69
C LEU A 94 0.05 15.04 -8.30
N ASP A 95 -0.91 14.12 -8.18
CA ASP A 95 -2.23 14.31 -8.79
C ASP A 95 -2.98 15.43 -8.07
N LYS A 96 -3.28 16.52 -8.78
CA LYS A 96 -3.90 17.71 -8.24
C LYS A 96 -5.30 17.47 -7.68
N ARG A 97 -6.08 16.57 -8.29
CA ARG A 97 -7.44 16.24 -7.84
C ARG A 97 -7.41 15.47 -6.52
N VAL A 98 -6.52 14.48 -6.42
CA VAL A 98 -6.33 13.71 -5.18
C VAL A 98 -5.79 14.61 -4.07
N ILE A 99 -4.81 15.48 -4.35
CA ILE A 99 -4.28 16.44 -3.37
C ILE A 99 -5.36 17.39 -2.84
N ALA A 100 -6.18 17.95 -3.75
CA ALA A 100 -7.28 18.82 -3.35
C ALA A 100 -8.29 18.08 -2.45
N LYS A 101 -8.58 16.80 -2.77
CA LYS A 101 -9.47 15.96 -1.96
C LYS A 101 -8.89 15.65 -0.57
N LEU A 102 -7.57 15.43 -0.48
CA LEU A 102 -6.89 15.24 0.81
C LEU A 102 -6.93 16.51 1.67
N TYR A 103 -6.82 17.70 1.06
CA TYR A 103 -7.01 18.96 1.79
C TYR A 103 -8.44 19.10 2.28
N GLU A 104 -9.44 18.78 1.45
CA GLU A 104 -10.84 18.76 1.86
C GLU A 104 -11.06 17.80 3.04
N ALA A 105 -10.48 16.61 3.00
CA ALA A 105 -10.56 15.63 4.08
C ALA A 105 -9.94 16.17 5.38
N SER A 106 -8.76 16.76 5.30
CA SER A 106 -8.10 17.38 6.46
C SER A 106 -8.94 18.53 7.05
N ALA A 107 -9.50 19.40 6.20
CA ALA A 107 -10.37 20.49 6.66
C ALA A 107 -11.65 19.98 7.34
N ASN A 108 -12.09 18.77 7.06
CA ASN A 108 -13.21 18.09 7.73
C ASN A 108 -12.77 17.24 8.94
N GLY A 109 -11.51 17.31 9.37
CA GLY A 109 -11.02 16.65 10.58
C GLY A 109 -10.49 15.23 10.38
N VAL A 110 -10.39 14.74 9.14
CA VAL A 110 -9.79 13.43 8.85
C VAL A 110 -8.30 13.49 9.14
N LYS A 111 -7.80 12.59 9.99
CA LYS A 111 -6.36 12.43 10.20
C LYS A 111 -5.73 11.73 8.98
N ILE A 112 -4.58 12.24 8.49
CA ILE A 112 -3.93 11.73 7.30
C ILE A 112 -2.42 11.62 7.51
N ASP A 113 -1.89 10.41 7.42
CA ASP A 113 -0.46 10.13 7.43
C ASP A 113 -0.01 9.65 6.04
N LEU A 114 0.83 10.44 5.39
CA LEU A 114 1.38 10.16 4.06
C LEU A 114 2.85 9.72 4.18
N ILE A 115 3.18 8.57 3.61
CA ILE A 115 4.55 8.05 3.53
C ILE A 115 4.96 8.12 2.08
N VAL A 116 5.65 9.22 1.69
CA VAL A 116 6.02 9.52 0.30
C VAL A 116 7.52 9.62 0.19
N ARG A 117 8.13 8.63 -0.47
CA ARG A 117 9.59 8.52 -0.58
C ARG A 117 10.22 9.53 -1.56
N GLY A 118 9.52 9.83 -2.64
CA GLY A 118 9.99 10.68 -3.74
C GLY A 118 9.28 12.02 -3.78
N ILE A 119 8.80 12.40 -4.97
CA ILE A 119 8.20 13.72 -5.20
C ILE A 119 6.84 13.83 -4.48
N CYS A 120 6.68 14.87 -3.69
CA CYS A 120 5.43 15.24 -3.04
C CYS A 120 5.14 16.72 -3.27
N THR A 121 4.03 17.05 -3.93
CA THR A 121 3.61 18.44 -4.17
C THR A 121 2.52 18.91 -3.20
N LEU A 122 2.04 18.01 -2.33
CA LEU A 122 1.16 18.37 -1.21
C LEU A 122 1.97 19.10 -0.12
N ARG A 123 1.39 20.10 0.52
CA ARG A 123 1.96 20.83 1.66
C ARG A 123 1.19 20.48 2.95
N PRO A 124 1.81 19.84 3.96
CA PRO A 124 1.19 19.55 5.24
C PRO A 124 1.24 20.75 6.18
N GLY A 125 0.41 20.76 7.23
CA GLY A 125 0.50 21.70 8.35
C GLY A 125 0.15 23.16 8.00
N ILE A 126 -0.62 23.39 6.94
CA ILE A 126 -1.14 24.74 6.60
C ILE A 126 -2.45 24.94 7.36
N ALA A 127 -2.50 25.98 8.20
CA ALA A 127 -3.65 26.27 9.06
C ALA A 127 -4.96 26.38 8.29
N GLY A 128 -5.98 25.64 8.73
CA GLY A 128 -7.30 25.55 8.12
C GLY A 128 -7.38 24.73 6.82
N VAL A 129 -6.26 24.20 6.34
CA VAL A 129 -6.20 23.44 5.07
C VAL A 129 -5.65 22.02 5.26
N SER A 130 -4.51 21.88 5.91
CA SER A 130 -3.81 20.62 6.06
C SER A 130 -3.29 20.37 7.47
N ASP A 131 -4.00 20.89 8.48
CA ASP A 131 -3.63 20.75 9.89
C ASP A 131 -3.52 19.28 10.34
N HIS A 132 -4.33 18.40 9.74
CA HIS A 132 -4.39 16.99 10.08
C HIS A 132 -3.58 16.10 9.13
N ILE A 133 -2.74 16.70 8.25
CA ILE A 133 -1.88 15.97 7.33
C ILE A 133 -0.44 15.96 7.83
N THR A 134 0.14 14.77 7.94
CA THR A 134 1.59 14.59 8.14
C THR A 134 2.18 13.91 6.90
N VAL A 135 3.29 14.43 6.39
CA VAL A 135 4.05 13.82 5.30
C VAL A 135 5.42 13.41 5.80
N ARG A 136 5.75 12.13 5.61
CA ARG A 136 7.07 11.58 5.95
C ARG A 136 7.71 10.88 4.76
N SER A 137 9.04 10.92 4.70
CA SER A 137 9.86 10.22 3.72
C SER A 137 10.84 9.32 4.45
N ILE A 138 10.91 8.05 4.05
CA ILE A 138 11.85 7.07 4.59
C ILE A 138 12.80 6.66 3.48
N VAL A 139 14.10 6.94 3.67
CA VAL A 139 15.15 6.60 2.71
C VAL A 139 16.23 5.82 3.46
N GLY A 140 16.40 4.56 3.11
CA GLY A 140 17.32 3.65 3.77
C GLY A 140 18.07 2.74 2.79
N ARG A 141 18.45 1.56 3.26
CA ARG A 141 19.17 0.54 2.48
C ARG A 141 18.37 0.07 1.28
N PHE A 142 17.07 -0.16 1.47
CA PHE A 142 16.15 -0.61 0.44
C PHE A 142 15.31 0.55 -0.11
N LEU A 143 14.94 0.41 -1.37
CA LEU A 143 14.00 1.30 -2.01
C LEU A 143 12.57 0.77 -1.74
N GLU A 144 11.84 1.47 -0.86
CA GLU A 144 10.50 1.15 -0.43
C GLU A 144 9.49 1.38 -1.57
N HIS A 145 9.33 0.39 -2.45
CA HIS A 145 8.58 0.55 -3.70
C HIS A 145 7.10 0.22 -3.61
N HIS A 146 6.67 -0.53 -2.62
CA HIS A 146 5.27 -0.93 -2.46
C HIS A 146 4.34 0.25 -2.19
N ARG A 147 3.10 0.17 -2.71
CA ARG A 147 2.03 1.14 -2.49
C ARG A 147 0.93 0.46 -1.71
N LEU A 148 0.60 1.04 -0.56
CA LEU A 148 -0.37 0.54 0.39
C LEU A 148 -1.26 1.69 0.84
N PHE A 149 -2.58 1.50 0.78
CA PHE A 149 -3.55 2.52 1.15
C PHE A 149 -4.52 1.95 2.17
N TYR A 150 -4.59 2.59 3.32
CA TYR A 150 -5.45 2.23 4.44
C TYR A 150 -6.45 3.35 4.72
N PHE A 151 -7.69 2.97 4.92
CA PHE A 151 -8.81 3.83 5.27
C PHE A 151 -9.54 3.24 6.48
N ARG A 152 -9.77 4.04 7.51
CA ARG A 152 -10.37 3.62 8.78
C ARG A 152 -11.86 3.34 8.67
N ASN A 153 -12.58 4.15 7.89
CA ASN A 153 -13.98 3.98 7.53
C ASN A 153 -14.89 3.65 8.73
N GLY A 154 -14.84 4.47 9.79
CA GLY A 154 -15.65 4.31 10.99
C GLY A 154 -15.43 2.98 11.72
N GLY A 155 -14.27 2.33 11.55
CA GLY A 155 -13.94 1.02 12.11
C GLY A 155 -14.14 -0.16 11.16
N ASN A 156 -14.77 0.05 9.99
CA ASN A 156 -14.84 -0.95 8.93
C ASN A 156 -13.65 -0.80 7.97
N GLU A 157 -12.47 -1.11 8.47
CA GLU A 157 -11.18 -0.86 7.82
C GLU A 157 -11.09 -1.39 6.39
N LYS A 158 -10.65 -0.53 5.47
CA LYS A 158 -10.34 -0.88 4.08
C LYS A 158 -8.84 -0.75 3.85
N LEU A 159 -8.24 -1.75 3.23
CA LEU A 159 -6.82 -1.76 2.91
C LEU A 159 -6.62 -2.25 1.49
N PHE A 160 -5.77 -1.53 0.76
CA PHE A 160 -5.51 -1.79 -0.65
C PHE A 160 -4.01 -1.92 -0.92
N LEU A 161 -3.69 -2.81 -1.86
CA LEU A 161 -2.39 -2.94 -2.48
C LEU A 161 -2.49 -2.39 -3.91
N SER A 162 -1.51 -1.57 -4.33
CA SER A 162 -1.55 -0.94 -5.65
C SER A 162 -0.19 -0.95 -6.34
N SER A 163 -0.20 -0.97 -7.67
CA SER A 163 0.99 -0.68 -8.49
C SER A 163 1.13 0.82 -8.79
N ALA A 164 0.07 1.61 -8.60
CA ALA A 164 0.02 3.03 -8.93
C ALA A 164 0.51 3.93 -7.80
N ASP A 165 1.31 4.92 -8.15
CA ASP A 165 1.46 6.13 -7.35
C ASP A 165 0.30 7.10 -7.64
N TRP A 166 0.02 8.05 -6.75
CA TRP A 166 -0.98 9.09 -6.98
C TRP A 166 -0.40 10.21 -7.85
N MET A 167 -0.08 9.83 -9.09
CA MET A 167 0.49 10.70 -10.12
C MET A 167 -0.40 10.73 -11.37
N PRO A 168 -0.49 11.87 -12.09
CA PRO A 168 -1.27 11.96 -13.34
C PRO A 168 -0.90 10.85 -14.34
N ARG A 169 0.38 10.56 -14.51
CA ARG A 169 0.85 9.52 -15.43
C ARG A 169 0.36 8.12 -15.03
N ASN A 170 0.38 7.77 -13.76
CA ASN A 170 -0.12 6.46 -13.29
C ASN A 170 -1.64 6.38 -13.41
N LEU A 171 -2.36 7.46 -13.09
CA LEU A 171 -3.82 7.45 -13.00
C LEU A 171 -4.51 7.65 -14.36
N ASN A 172 -3.81 8.25 -15.38
CA ASN A 172 -4.41 8.58 -16.67
C ASN A 172 -3.82 7.86 -17.88
N GLU A 173 -2.54 7.45 -17.80
CA GLU A 173 -1.80 7.04 -19.00
C GLU A 173 -1.29 5.60 -18.92
N ARG A 174 -1.06 5.09 -17.71
CA ARG A 174 -0.57 3.73 -17.49
C ARG A 174 -1.69 2.77 -17.17
N VAL A 175 -1.47 1.51 -17.48
CA VAL A 175 -2.28 0.42 -16.99
C VAL A 175 -1.73 0.05 -15.60
N GLU A 176 -2.50 0.34 -14.56
CA GLU A 176 -2.15 0.09 -13.16
C GLU A 176 -3.33 -0.59 -12.46
N LEU A 177 -3.02 -1.30 -11.38
CA LEU A 177 -4.01 -2.01 -10.59
C LEU A 177 -3.99 -1.56 -9.13
N MET A 178 -5.17 -1.51 -8.53
CA MET A 178 -5.38 -1.47 -7.09
C MET A 178 -6.36 -2.57 -6.71
N ILE A 179 -6.07 -3.32 -5.66
CA ILE A 179 -6.89 -4.43 -5.19
C ILE A 179 -7.14 -4.32 -3.68
N PRO A 180 -8.34 -4.70 -3.20
CA PRO A 180 -8.61 -4.76 -1.76
C PRO A 180 -7.89 -5.96 -1.14
N ILE A 181 -7.43 -5.82 0.09
CA ILE A 181 -6.95 -6.91 0.93
C ILE A 181 -8.05 -7.26 1.94
N GLU A 182 -8.72 -8.40 1.73
CA GLU A 182 -9.91 -8.77 2.51
C GLU A 182 -9.60 -9.75 3.66
N ASP A 183 -8.61 -10.63 3.49
CA ASP A 183 -8.20 -11.56 4.54
C ASP A 183 -7.68 -10.81 5.77
N LYS A 184 -8.26 -11.12 6.94
CA LYS A 184 -7.97 -10.41 8.20
C LYS A 184 -6.50 -10.52 8.62
N ARG A 185 -5.84 -11.65 8.36
CA ARG A 185 -4.43 -11.88 8.72
C ARG A 185 -3.52 -11.03 7.83
N HIS A 186 -3.81 -10.99 6.52
CA HIS A 186 -3.08 -10.15 5.57
C HIS A 186 -3.29 -8.67 5.87
N LYS A 187 -4.54 -8.24 6.17
CA LYS A 187 -4.83 -6.87 6.63
C LYS A 187 -3.99 -6.50 7.85
N SER A 188 -4.03 -7.32 8.89
CA SER A 188 -3.28 -7.08 10.13
C SER A 188 -1.77 -6.99 9.87
N ARG A 189 -1.22 -7.89 9.04
CA ARG A 189 0.21 -7.88 8.67
C ARG A 189 0.60 -6.60 7.94
N ILE A 190 -0.17 -6.20 6.94
CA ILE A 190 0.13 -4.99 6.14
C ILE A 190 -0.08 -3.72 6.97
N LYS A 191 -1.13 -3.68 7.82
CA LYS A 191 -1.33 -2.57 8.75
C LYS A 191 -0.15 -2.44 9.71
N GLY A 192 0.37 -3.56 10.24
CA GLY A 192 1.57 -3.57 11.08
C GLY A 192 2.82 -3.03 10.36
N ILE A 193 2.97 -3.31 9.06
CA ILE A 193 4.05 -2.71 8.24
C ILE A 193 3.87 -1.19 8.13
N LEU A 194 2.65 -0.71 7.87
CA LEU A 194 2.37 0.73 7.84
C LEU A 194 2.63 1.39 9.20
N ASP A 195 2.19 0.76 10.30
CA ASP A 195 2.42 1.28 11.65
C ASP A 195 3.92 1.37 11.97
N LEU A 196 4.70 0.38 11.54
CA LEU A 196 6.16 0.38 11.73
C LEU A 196 6.83 1.54 10.99
N TYR A 197 6.38 1.88 9.77
CA TYR A 197 6.86 3.07 9.08
C TYR A 197 6.47 4.38 9.79
N LEU A 198 5.33 4.41 10.46
CA LEU A 198 4.89 5.59 11.20
C LEU A 198 5.72 5.87 12.46
N VAL A 199 6.36 4.86 13.03
CA VAL A 199 7.22 4.97 14.22
C VAL A 199 8.72 4.97 13.90
N ASP A 200 9.13 4.82 12.63
CA ASP A 200 10.53 4.93 12.22
C ASP A 200 11.09 6.33 12.53
N THR A 201 12.27 6.35 13.17
CA THR A 201 12.96 7.59 13.55
C THR A 201 14.37 7.69 12.98
N LEU A 202 14.98 6.55 12.62
CA LEU A 202 16.35 6.54 12.11
C LEU A 202 16.46 7.03 10.68
N LYS A 203 15.48 6.70 9.84
CA LYS A 203 15.50 6.97 8.40
C LYS A 203 14.42 7.96 7.97
N THR A 204 13.52 8.34 8.88
CA THR A 204 12.39 9.22 8.59
C THR A 204 12.77 10.69 8.59
N HIS A 205 12.32 11.38 7.55
CA HIS A 205 12.30 12.84 7.45
C HIS A 205 10.85 13.30 7.33
N ILE A 206 10.48 14.32 8.10
CA ILE A 206 9.12 14.87 8.14
C ILE A 206 9.12 16.20 7.38
N MET A 207 8.12 16.38 6.50
CA MET A 207 7.95 17.60 5.71
C MET A 207 7.28 18.69 6.56
N ARG A 208 7.80 19.93 6.43
CA ARG A 208 7.17 21.13 6.99
C ARG A 208 6.25 21.81 5.98
N ALA A 209 5.45 22.76 6.46
CA ALA A 209 4.53 23.55 5.63
C ALA A 209 5.22 24.33 4.50
N ASP A 210 6.48 24.71 4.66
CA ASP A 210 7.30 25.37 3.63
C ASP A 210 7.86 24.39 2.58
N GLY A 211 7.68 23.06 2.77
CA GLY A 211 8.20 22.03 1.91
C GLY A 211 9.61 21.56 2.27
N SER A 212 10.25 22.14 3.29
CA SER A 212 11.51 21.63 3.82
C SER A 212 11.31 20.35 4.63
N TYR A 213 12.37 19.57 4.82
CA TYR A 213 12.34 18.35 5.61
C TYR A 213 13.26 18.47 6.83
N TYR A 214 12.86 17.85 7.93
CA TYR A 214 13.70 17.66 9.10
C TYR A 214 13.71 16.18 9.51
N LYS A 215 14.81 15.75 10.12
CA LYS A 215 14.96 14.38 10.60
C LYS A 215 14.04 14.15 11.79
N ALA A 216 13.27 13.06 11.76
CA ALA A 216 12.48 12.64 12.91
C ALA A 216 13.39 12.31 14.10
N SER A 217 12.90 12.58 15.31
CA SER A 217 13.54 12.20 16.56
C SER A 217 12.48 11.63 17.50
N ASN A 218 12.83 10.63 18.26
CA ASN A 218 11.96 10.05 19.29
C ASN A 218 12.71 9.98 20.62
N VAL A 219 11.97 10.18 21.70
CA VAL A 219 12.47 10.09 23.10
C VAL A 219 12.67 8.62 23.51
N GLU A 220 11.93 7.70 22.90
CA GLU A 220 11.94 6.27 23.23
C GLU A 220 13.12 5.48 22.60
N GLY A 221 13.93 6.14 21.78
CA GLY A 221 15.10 5.54 21.15
C GLY A 221 14.98 5.43 19.60
N PRO A 222 16.10 5.12 18.93
CA PRO A 222 16.14 5.01 17.49
C PRO A 222 15.51 3.71 17.01
N LEU A 223 14.57 3.78 16.05
CA LEU A 223 13.96 2.63 15.40
C LEU A 223 14.08 2.74 13.87
N SER A 224 14.48 1.65 13.22
CA SER A 224 14.55 1.51 11.77
C SER A 224 13.54 0.49 11.30
N ALA A 225 12.50 0.93 10.59
CA ALA A 225 11.48 0.03 10.06
C ALA A 225 12.06 -1.04 9.11
N GLN A 226 13.08 -0.69 8.32
CA GLN A 226 13.74 -1.65 7.41
C GLN A 226 14.50 -2.74 8.16
N GLU A 227 15.18 -2.40 9.26
CA GLU A 227 15.92 -3.37 10.07
C GLU A 227 14.96 -4.32 10.79
N GLU A 228 13.90 -3.79 11.38
CA GLU A 228 12.85 -4.58 12.03
C GLU A 228 12.17 -5.55 11.04
N LEU A 229 11.84 -5.10 9.83
CA LEU A 229 11.25 -5.95 8.79
C LEU A 229 12.22 -7.03 8.30
N MET A 230 13.52 -6.73 8.23
CA MET A 230 14.54 -7.73 7.89
C MET A 230 14.67 -8.79 8.98
N GLU A 231 14.69 -8.38 10.23
CA GLU A 231 14.80 -9.31 11.36
C GLU A 231 13.55 -10.21 11.45
N ALA A 232 12.37 -9.63 11.28
CA ALA A 232 11.11 -10.38 11.23
C ALA A 232 11.10 -11.41 10.08
N ALA A 233 11.59 -11.06 8.89
CA ALA A 233 11.69 -11.97 7.76
C ALA A 233 12.64 -13.13 8.06
N ASN A 234 13.84 -12.86 8.57
CA ASN A 234 14.82 -13.88 8.94
C ASN A 234 14.29 -14.85 10.01
N THR A 235 13.53 -14.34 10.96
CA THR A 235 12.93 -15.16 12.04
C THR A 235 11.81 -16.06 11.48
N GLN A 236 11.04 -15.57 10.51
CA GLN A 236 9.96 -16.31 9.87
C GLN A 236 10.51 -17.42 8.96
N ASP A 237 11.52 -17.14 8.16
CA ASP A 237 12.19 -18.13 7.30
C ASP A 237 12.76 -19.29 8.12
N ASN A 238 13.38 -19.03 9.26
CA ASN A 238 13.88 -20.06 10.14
C ASN A 238 12.77 -20.98 10.69
N LYS A 239 11.58 -20.43 11.00
CA LYS A 239 10.43 -21.23 11.44
C LYS A 239 9.82 -22.04 10.31
N GLU A 240 9.70 -21.48 9.11
CA GLU A 240 9.16 -22.15 7.94
C GLU A 240 10.08 -23.26 7.43
N GLN A 241 11.40 -23.05 7.45
CA GLN A 241 12.38 -24.08 7.11
C GLN A 241 12.33 -25.27 8.08
N MET A 242 12.22 -25.03 9.38
CA MET A 242 12.02 -26.12 10.36
C MET A 242 10.73 -26.91 10.09
N THR A 243 9.63 -26.22 9.77
CA THR A 243 8.33 -26.87 9.50
C THR A 243 8.37 -27.67 8.19
N VAL A 244 9.07 -27.19 7.16
CA VAL A 244 9.25 -27.88 5.89
C VAL A 244 10.12 -29.12 6.06
N ILE A 245 11.24 -29.02 6.80
CA ILE A 245 12.12 -30.16 7.09
C ILE A 245 11.39 -31.25 7.89
N GLU A 246 10.52 -30.88 8.82
CA GLU A 246 9.69 -31.86 9.56
C GLU A 246 8.64 -32.54 8.68
N ARG A 247 8.06 -31.85 7.69
CA ARG A 247 7.07 -32.41 6.74
C ARG A 247 7.68 -33.32 5.70
N PHE A 248 8.96 -33.12 5.35
CA PHE A 248 9.69 -33.91 4.36
C PHE A 248 10.67 -34.91 5.00
N LYS A 249 10.41 -35.40 6.22
CA LYS A 249 11.11 -36.60 6.70
C LYS A 249 10.80 -37.74 5.72
N PRO A 250 11.82 -38.30 5.03
CA PRO A 250 11.59 -39.29 3.99
C PRO A 250 10.89 -40.52 4.61
N MET A 251 9.75 -40.91 4.01
CA MET A 251 9.05 -42.16 4.33
C MET A 251 9.82 -43.40 3.83
N PHE A 252 11.04 -43.27 3.39
CA PHE A 252 11.89 -44.39 2.97
C PHE A 252 12.73 -44.86 4.17
N LYS A 253 12.23 -45.86 4.88
CA LYS A 253 13.08 -46.78 5.60
C LYS A 253 13.78 -47.62 4.56
N MET A 254 15.08 -47.40 4.31
CA MET A 254 15.91 -48.41 3.66
C MET A 254 15.86 -49.65 4.54
N LYS A 255 15.37 -50.77 3.98
CA LYS A 255 15.53 -52.08 4.60
C LYS A 255 17.01 -52.43 4.47
N GLU A 256 17.66 -52.68 5.61
CA GLU A 256 18.90 -53.38 5.71
C GLU A 256 18.77 -54.80 5.15
#